data_b065d39ff8576fe749b64931166a307c
#
_entry.id   b065d39ff8576fe749b64931166a307c
#
_cell.length_a   1.000
_cell.length_b   1.000
_cell.length_c   1.000
_cell.angle_alpha   90.00
_cell.angle_beta   90.00
_cell.angle_gamma   90.00
#
_symmetry.space_group_name_H-M   'P 1'
#
loop_
_entity.id
_entity.type
_entity.pdbx_description
1 polymer ?
#
loop_
_entity_poly.entity_id
_entity_poly.type
_entity_poly.pdbx_seq_one_letter_code
_entity_poly.pdbx_strand_id
1 'polypeptide(L)'
;MAAAAPIPAPAPAADDEIVYESMPCIRIYKNRVERYFGSEFVAASADADAATGVASRDRVISPEVSARLYLPRLDLDSAKDNAKLPVLVYYHGGGFCLGSAFNPTFHAYFNNLAALAGVLVVSVEYRLAPEHPVPAAYADSWDALAWVVSHAAPGAAAAGFEPWLADHADFARLYIGGESAGANIAHHVAMRVGAEGLPHGAAIHGLLMIHPYFLGTDKVASDDLDPAARESLASLWRVMCPTTTGEDDPLINPFVAGAPGLDALACGRVLMCIGEGDVLRDRGRAYYDRLRASRWSGEADIWQAPGKGHTFHLLEPCCEEAVAQDKVIAEFLNH
;
A
#
# COMPACT_ATOMS: atom_id res chain seq x y z
N MET A 1 -59.30 -20.50 22.50
CA MET A 1 -58.61 -19.43 21.79
C MET A 1 -57.39 -20.05 21.14
N ALA A 2 -57.37 -20.21 19.81
CA ALA A 2 -56.22 -20.72 19.07
C ALA A 2 -55.21 -19.59 18.94
N ALA A 3 -53.96 -19.82 19.37
CA ALA A 3 -52.86 -18.88 19.16
C ALA A 3 -52.53 -18.79 17.66
N ALA A 4 -52.53 -17.60 17.13
CA ALA A 4 -52.10 -17.34 15.75
C ALA A 4 -50.62 -17.73 15.59
N ALA A 5 -50.32 -18.47 14.53
CA ALA A 5 -48.96 -18.82 14.17
C ALA A 5 -48.17 -17.52 13.85
N PRO A 6 -46.87 -17.44 14.21
CA PRO A 6 -46.07 -16.27 13.92
C PRO A 6 -45.96 -16.10 12.39
N ILE A 7 -46.13 -14.87 11.94
CA ILE A 7 -45.94 -14.51 10.54
C ILE A 7 -44.47 -14.73 10.23
N PRO A 8 -44.12 -15.54 9.20
CA PRO A 8 -42.74 -15.72 8.81
C PRO A 8 -42.13 -14.37 8.40
N ALA A 9 -40.91 -14.10 8.84
CA ALA A 9 -40.17 -12.92 8.39
C ALA A 9 -40.11 -12.92 6.85
N PRO A 10 -40.25 -11.76 6.21
CA PRO A 10 -40.13 -11.66 4.76
C PRO A 10 -38.77 -12.22 4.33
N ALA A 11 -38.76 -13.03 3.26
CA ALA A 11 -37.51 -13.47 2.66
C ALA A 11 -36.69 -12.22 2.27
N PRO A 12 -35.37 -12.21 2.49
CA PRO A 12 -34.54 -11.09 2.05
C PRO A 12 -34.76 -10.83 0.58
N ALA A 13 -34.81 -9.54 0.16
CA ALA A 13 -34.90 -9.20 -1.24
C ALA A 13 -33.71 -9.83 -1.98
N ALA A 14 -33.87 -10.18 -3.25
CA ALA A 14 -32.80 -10.78 -4.06
C ALA A 14 -31.50 -9.95 -4.08
N ASP A 15 -31.62 -8.66 -3.77
CA ASP A 15 -30.52 -7.70 -3.66
C ASP A 15 -29.76 -7.76 -2.31
N ASP A 16 -30.27 -8.47 -1.31
CA ASP A 16 -29.67 -8.63 0.03
C ASP A 16 -28.84 -9.91 0.16
N GLU A 17 -28.54 -10.59 -0.95
CA GLU A 17 -27.65 -11.75 -0.93
C GLU A 17 -26.20 -11.31 -0.65
N ILE A 18 -25.66 -11.81 0.45
CA ILE A 18 -24.26 -11.58 0.84
C ILE A 18 -23.36 -12.46 -0.02
N VAL A 19 -22.44 -11.84 -0.74
CA VAL A 19 -21.42 -12.50 -1.58
C VAL A 19 -20.17 -12.80 -0.77
N TYR A 20 -19.80 -11.86 0.11
CA TYR A 20 -18.64 -11.99 0.98
C TYR A 20 -18.84 -11.18 2.27
N GLU A 21 -18.33 -11.69 3.38
CA GLU A 21 -18.36 -10.99 4.66
C GLU A 21 -17.08 -11.26 5.44
N SER A 22 -16.49 -10.21 5.97
CA SER A 22 -15.41 -10.26 6.97
C SER A 22 -15.69 -9.20 8.04
N MET A 23 -16.46 -9.60 9.05
CA MET A 23 -16.81 -8.69 10.14
C MET A 23 -15.64 -8.53 11.13
N PRO A 24 -15.43 -7.33 11.70
CA PRO A 24 -16.26 -6.10 11.54
C PRO A 24 -15.84 -5.16 10.39
N CYS A 25 -15.16 -5.64 9.37
CA CYS A 25 -14.51 -4.77 8.37
C CYS A 25 -15.39 -4.45 7.16
N ILE A 26 -15.98 -5.47 6.54
CA ILE A 26 -16.68 -5.32 5.26
C ILE A 26 -17.77 -6.37 5.07
N ARG A 27 -18.86 -5.95 4.42
CA ARG A 27 -19.88 -6.85 3.89
C ARG A 27 -20.17 -6.47 2.43
N ILE A 28 -20.13 -7.44 1.55
CA ILE A 28 -20.35 -7.29 0.11
C ILE A 28 -21.63 -8.04 -0.26
N TYR A 29 -22.56 -7.31 -0.79
CA TYR A 29 -23.80 -7.82 -1.38
C TYR A 29 -23.66 -7.86 -2.92
N LYS A 30 -24.61 -8.44 -3.60
CA LYS A 30 -24.62 -8.47 -5.07
C LYS A 30 -24.61 -7.07 -5.71
N ASN A 31 -25.21 -6.09 -5.07
CA ASN A 31 -25.44 -4.74 -5.62
C ASN A 31 -24.90 -3.59 -4.79
N ARG A 32 -24.32 -3.86 -3.62
CA ARG A 32 -23.75 -2.82 -2.74
C ARG A 32 -22.64 -3.35 -1.85
N VAL A 33 -21.85 -2.44 -1.34
CA VAL A 33 -20.77 -2.73 -0.39
C VAL A 33 -20.97 -1.89 0.87
N GLU A 34 -20.82 -2.51 2.02
CA GLU A 34 -20.82 -1.83 3.31
C GLU A 34 -19.43 -1.98 3.93
N ARG A 35 -18.71 -0.87 4.06
CA ARG A 35 -17.39 -0.82 4.68
C ARG A 35 -17.54 -0.23 6.07
N TYR A 36 -17.20 -1.02 7.10
CA TYR A 36 -17.32 -0.63 8.50
C TYR A 36 -15.97 -0.17 9.09
N PHE A 37 -14.90 -0.33 8.33
CA PHE A 37 -13.55 0.03 8.73
C PHE A 37 -12.80 0.71 7.59
N GLY A 38 -12.03 1.77 7.91
CA GLY A 38 -11.10 2.41 6.98
C GLY A 38 -11.74 3.40 6.01
N SER A 39 -13.04 3.72 6.17
CA SER A 39 -13.77 4.69 5.33
C SER A 39 -13.93 6.06 5.98
N GLU A 40 -13.42 6.25 7.19
CA GLU A 40 -13.40 7.54 7.86
C GLU A 40 -12.48 8.50 7.13
N PHE A 41 -12.90 9.77 7.09
CA PHE A 41 -12.16 10.84 6.43
C PHE A 41 -11.65 11.86 7.45
N VAL A 42 -10.41 12.29 7.29
CA VAL A 42 -9.85 13.46 7.97
C VAL A 42 -9.36 14.45 6.92
N ALA A 43 -9.65 15.74 7.10
CA ALA A 43 -9.18 16.77 6.19
C ALA A 43 -7.66 16.92 6.23
N ALA A 44 -7.05 17.22 5.08
CA ALA A 44 -5.65 17.64 5.04
C ALA A 44 -5.48 19.01 5.72
N SER A 45 -4.32 19.25 6.30
CA SER A 45 -3.97 20.53 6.91
C SER A 45 -2.76 21.14 6.21
N ALA A 46 -2.99 22.29 5.55
CA ALA A 46 -1.91 23.08 4.99
C ALA A 46 -1.07 23.77 6.08
N ASP A 47 -1.68 24.03 7.23
CA ASP A 47 -0.97 24.43 8.44
C ASP A 47 -0.27 23.19 9.00
N ALA A 48 0.99 23.36 9.41
CA ALA A 48 1.77 22.23 9.92
C ALA A 48 1.10 21.62 11.17
N ASP A 49 1.04 20.30 11.22
CA ASP A 49 0.59 19.56 12.38
C ASP A 49 1.41 19.96 13.63
N ALA A 50 0.73 20.25 14.73
CA ALA A 50 1.36 20.82 15.92
C ALA A 50 2.37 19.86 16.60
N ALA A 51 2.19 18.55 16.45
CA ALA A 51 3.06 17.57 17.08
C ALA A 51 4.27 17.22 16.19
N THR A 52 4.06 17.12 14.88
CA THR A 52 5.07 16.63 13.93
C THR A 52 5.70 17.73 13.08
N GLY A 53 5.03 18.87 12.94
CA GLY A 53 5.45 19.94 12.03
C GLY A 53 5.24 19.62 10.54
N VAL A 54 4.51 18.56 10.22
CA VAL A 54 4.22 18.11 8.83
C VAL A 54 2.99 18.82 8.31
N ALA A 55 3.06 19.41 7.12
CA ALA A 55 1.92 19.90 6.39
C ALA A 55 1.37 18.82 5.46
N SER A 56 0.05 18.81 5.24
CA SER A 56 -0.59 17.86 4.33
C SER A 56 -1.50 18.56 3.32
N ARG A 57 -1.69 17.93 2.15
CA ARG A 57 -2.45 18.51 1.05
C ARG A 57 -3.02 17.42 0.15
N ASP A 58 -4.29 17.56 -0.23
CA ASP A 58 -4.93 16.65 -1.17
C ASP A 58 -4.78 17.15 -2.61
N ARG A 59 -4.58 16.21 -3.55
CA ARG A 59 -4.48 16.46 -4.99
C ARG A 59 -5.32 15.47 -5.77
N VAL A 60 -6.08 15.98 -6.74
CA VAL A 60 -6.71 15.18 -7.78
C VAL A 60 -5.69 15.03 -8.91
N ILE A 61 -5.37 13.81 -9.26
CA ILE A 61 -4.42 13.44 -10.31
C ILE A 61 -5.18 13.21 -11.62
N SER A 62 -6.26 12.44 -11.56
CA SER A 62 -7.21 12.18 -12.63
C SER A 62 -8.64 12.08 -12.05
N PRO A 63 -9.68 11.91 -12.87
CA PRO A 63 -11.04 11.70 -12.33
C PRO A 63 -11.15 10.50 -11.36
N GLU A 64 -10.31 9.50 -11.53
CA GLU A 64 -10.33 8.25 -10.76
C GLU A 64 -9.27 8.20 -9.65
N VAL A 65 -8.23 9.03 -9.71
CA VAL A 65 -7.05 8.92 -8.85
C VAL A 65 -6.78 10.23 -8.13
N SER A 66 -6.59 10.14 -6.83
CA SER A 66 -6.17 11.26 -5.99
C SER A 66 -4.97 10.86 -5.13
N ALA A 67 -4.38 11.80 -4.42
CA ALA A 67 -3.35 11.52 -3.43
C ALA A 67 -3.38 12.56 -2.32
N ARG A 68 -2.90 12.17 -1.14
CA ARG A 68 -2.52 13.10 -0.07
C ARG A 68 -1.00 13.19 0.00
N LEU A 69 -0.50 14.41 -0.07
CA LEU A 69 0.91 14.71 0.10
C LEU A 69 1.19 15.13 1.53
N TYR A 70 2.36 14.74 2.04
CA TYR A 70 2.87 15.14 3.35
C TYR A 70 4.26 15.72 3.17
N LEU A 71 4.41 16.99 3.57
CA LEU A 71 5.66 17.73 3.53
C LEU A 71 6.18 17.93 4.94
N PRO A 72 7.33 17.34 5.32
CA PRO A 72 7.94 17.59 6.62
C PRO A 72 8.42 19.03 6.74
N ARG A 73 8.62 19.48 7.98
CA ARG A 73 9.18 20.80 8.26
C ARG A 73 10.52 20.96 7.56
N LEU A 74 10.64 22.02 6.78
CA LEU A 74 11.90 22.40 6.16
C LEU A 74 12.72 23.26 7.13
N ASP A 75 13.96 22.87 7.39
CA ASP A 75 14.89 23.65 8.20
C ASP A 75 15.46 24.80 7.35
N LEU A 76 14.78 25.96 7.38
CA LEU A 76 15.17 27.14 6.62
C LEU A 76 16.46 27.83 7.13
N ASP A 77 16.94 27.44 8.31
CA ASP A 77 18.13 28.04 8.96
C ASP A 77 19.43 27.27 8.71
N SER A 78 19.38 26.11 8.04
CA SER A 78 20.60 25.35 7.75
C SER A 78 21.13 25.73 6.35
N ALA A 79 22.46 25.81 6.20
CA ALA A 79 23.13 26.02 4.90
C ALA A 79 22.82 24.88 3.87
N LYS A 80 21.90 23.98 4.21
CA LYS A 80 21.33 22.94 3.38
C LYS A 80 19.95 23.31 2.78
N ASP A 81 19.57 24.59 2.82
CA ASP A 81 18.24 25.11 2.44
C ASP A 81 17.76 24.80 1.00
N ASN A 82 18.63 24.21 0.17
CA ASN A 82 18.27 23.68 -1.14
C ASN A 82 18.31 22.13 -1.20
N ALA A 83 18.45 21.43 -0.07
CA ALA A 83 18.49 19.97 -0.07
C ALA A 83 17.09 19.43 -0.38
N LYS A 84 16.98 18.78 -1.55
CA LYS A 84 15.78 18.08 -1.95
C LYS A 84 15.52 16.90 -1.02
N LEU A 85 14.23 16.57 -0.79
CA LEU A 85 13.78 15.47 0.05
C LEU A 85 13.62 14.18 -0.76
N PRO A 86 13.94 13.01 -0.20
CA PRO A 86 13.50 11.75 -0.78
C PRO A 86 11.98 11.77 -0.97
N VAL A 87 11.48 11.03 -1.94
CA VAL A 87 10.03 10.91 -2.21
C VAL A 87 9.60 9.48 -1.99
N LEU A 88 8.55 9.27 -1.20
CA LEU A 88 7.89 7.99 -1.03
C LEU A 88 6.50 8.05 -1.65
N VAL A 89 6.26 7.31 -2.74
CA VAL A 89 4.92 7.06 -3.27
C VAL A 89 4.39 5.80 -2.61
N TYR A 90 3.30 5.93 -1.85
CA TYR A 90 2.80 4.87 -0.99
C TYR A 90 1.39 4.44 -1.36
N TYR A 91 1.19 3.13 -1.44
CA TYR A 91 -0.08 2.49 -1.72
C TYR A 91 -0.58 1.81 -0.44
N HIS A 92 -1.76 2.25 0.04
CA HIS A 92 -2.32 1.69 1.28
C HIS A 92 -2.82 0.25 1.10
N GLY A 93 -2.88 -0.49 2.20
CA GLY A 93 -3.46 -1.83 2.25
C GLY A 93 -4.97 -1.84 2.33
N GLY A 94 -5.50 -2.95 2.85
CA GLY A 94 -6.95 -3.17 2.99
C GLY A 94 -7.51 -4.16 1.98
N GLY A 95 -6.70 -5.12 1.51
CA GLY A 95 -7.14 -6.22 0.65
C GLY A 95 -7.74 -5.78 -0.68
N PHE A 96 -7.33 -4.64 -1.23
CA PHE A 96 -7.88 -3.97 -2.42
C PHE A 96 -9.32 -3.45 -2.26
N CYS A 97 -9.94 -3.57 -1.09
CA CYS A 97 -11.36 -3.22 -0.89
C CYS A 97 -11.62 -2.31 0.30
N LEU A 98 -10.61 -2.04 1.12
CA LEU A 98 -10.69 -1.21 2.33
C LEU A 98 -9.57 -0.18 2.32
N GLY A 99 -9.67 0.77 3.25
CA GLY A 99 -8.67 1.81 3.43
C GLY A 99 -8.90 3.01 2.52
N SER A 100 -8.15 4.06 2.81
CA SER A 100 -8.13 5.31 2.03
C SER A 100 -6.91 6.12 2.45
N ALA A 101 -6.26 6.78 1.50
CA ALA A 101 -5.19 7.75 1.76
C ALA A 101 -5.64 8.91 2.68
N PHE A 102 -6.95 9.10 2.82
CA PHE A 102 -7.57 10.18 3.60
C PHE A 102 -8.02 9.74 5.00
N ASN A 103 -7.84 8.49 5.35
CA ASN A 103 -8.27 7.92 6.61
C ASN A 103 -7.38 8.40 7.79
N PRO A 104 -7.94 8.54 9.02
CA PRO A 104 -7.18 9.02 10.18
C PRO A 104 -5.94 8.21 10.52
N THR A 105 -5.98 6.88 10.34
CA THR A 105 -4.85 5.99 10.65
C THR A 105 -3.66 6.29 9.77
N PHE A 106 -3.86 6.35 8.44
CA PHE A 106 -2.80 6.70 7.50
C PHE A 106 -2.37 8.16 7.65
N HIS A 107 -3.31 9.06 7.95
CA HIS A 107 -2.96 10.46 8.22
C HIS A 107 -2.00 10.59 9.40
N ALA A 108 -2.28 9.93 10.51
CA ALA A 108 -1.40 9.92 11.68
C ALA A 108 -0.07 9.24 11.38
N TYR A 109 -0.10 8.09 10.68
CA TYR A 109 1.11 7.35 10.31
C TYR A 109 2.05 8.19 9.45
N PHE A 110 1.55 8.85 8.40
CA PHE A 110 2.40 9.65 7.50
C PHE A 110 2.85 10.98 8.09
N ASN A 111 2.08 11.60 8.99
CA ASN A 111 2.60 12.72 9.77
C ASN A 111 3.84 12.30 10.58
N ASN A 112 3.79 11.14 11.24
CA ASN A 112 4.93 10.64 12.02
C ASN A 112 6.10 10.21 11.13
N LEU A 113 5.85 9.40 10.08
CA LEU A 113 6.90 8.89 9.20
C LEU A 113 7.60 10.02 8.42
N ALA A 114 6.83 10.97 7.86
CA ALA A 114 7.39 12.10 7.14
C ALA A 114 8.30 12.96 8.02
N ALA A 115 7.90 13.21 9.29
CA ALA A 115 8.71 13.93 10.25
C ALA A 115 9.97 13.15 10.65
N LEU A 116 9.81 11.84 10.93
CA LEU A 116 10.92 10.98 11.38
C LEU A 116 11.98 10.80 10.28
N ALA A 117 11.54 10.53 9.05
CA ALA A 117 12.42 10.23 7.93
C ALA A 117 12.87 11.48 7.14
N GLY A 118 12.24 12.63 7.34
CA GLY A 118 12.50 13.80 6.48
C GLY A 118 12.17 13.52 5.02
N VAL A 119 11.07 12.84 4.73
CA VAL A 119 10.65 12.37 3.41
C VAL A 119 9.35 13.04 2.97
N LEU A 120 9.26 13.43 1.69
CA LEU A 120 8.00 13.85 1.08
C LEU A 120 7.20 12.60 0.72
N VAL A 121 6.02 12.42 1.36
CA VAL A 121 5.16 11.26 1.11
C VAL A 121 4.03 11.65 0.17
N VAL A 122 3.73 10.77 -0.79
CA VAL A 122 2.57 10.81 -1.67
C VAL A 122 1.76 9.56 -1.44
N SER A 123 0.74 9.64 -0.58
CA SER A 123 -0.17 8.54 -0.27
C SER A 123 -1.30 8.51 -1.30
N VAL A 124 -1.34 7.44 -2.08
CA VAL A 124 -2.22 7.31 -3.25
C VAL A 124 -3.59 6.78 -2.85
N GLU A 125 -4.64 7.47 -3.30
CA GLU A 125 -6.03 7.04 -3.25
C GLU A 125 -6.37 6.39 -4.59
N TYR A 126 -6.34 5.08 -4.64
CA TYR A 126 -6.69 4.26 -5.80
C TYR A 126 -8.09 3.68 -5.66
N ARG A 127 -8.74 3.34 -6.78
CA ARG A 127 -10.08 2.74 -6.80
C ARG A 127 -10.10 1.38 -6.14
N LEU A 128 -11.14 1.12 -5.37
CA LEU A 128 -11.33 -0.11 -4.59
C LEU A 128 -12.26 -1.10 -5.31
N ALA A 129 -11.96 -2.37 -5.12
CA ALA A 129 -12.84 -3.46 -5.45
C ALA A 129 -13.94 -3.60 -4.36
N PRO A 130 -15.07 -4.23 -4.64
CA PRO A 130 -15.44 -4.87 -5.90
C PRO A 130 -16.00 -3.91 -6.96
N GLU A 131 -16.24 -2.63 -6.64
CA GLU A 131 -16.76 -1.64 -7.58
C GLU A 131 -15.81 -1.47 -8.77
N HIS A 132 -14.51 -1.52 -8.49
CA HIS A 132 -13.43 -1.50 -9.48
C HIS A 132 -12.48 -2.68 -9.24
N PRO A 133 -12.79 -3.86 -9.79
CA PRO A 133 -12.00 -5.06 -9.54
C PRO A 133 -10.53 -4.91 -9.94
N VAL A 134 -9.66 -5.70 -9.32
CA VAL A 134 -8.29 -5.86 -9.78
C VAL A 134 -8.31 -6.28 -11.27
N PRO A 135 -7.56 -5.59 -12.18
CA PRO A 135 -6.34 -4.82 -11.91
C PRO A 135 -6.49 -3.28 -11.83
N ALA A 136 -7.69 -2.73 -11.60
CA ALA A 136 -7.89 -1.27 -11.57
C ALA A 136 -6.90 -0.55 -10.62
N ALA A 137 -6.71 -1.07 -9.41
CA ALA A 137 -5.78 -0.51 -8.42
C ALA A 137 -4.33 -0.40 -8.95
N TYR A 138 -3.87 -1.36 -9.78
CA TYR A 138 -2.52 -1.29 -10.37
C TYR A 138 -2.40 -0.20 -11.44
N ALA A 139 -3.45 -0.01 -12.26
CA ALA A 139 -3.48 1.05 -13.25
C ALA A 139 -3.48 2.44 -12.59
N ASP A 140 -4.32 2.62 -11.58
CA ASP A 140 -4.41 3.88 -10.82
C ASP A 140 -3.09 4.21 -10.11
N SER A 141 -2.44 3.21 -9.53
CA SER A 141 -1.15 3.35 -8.85
C SER A 141 -0.01 3.67 -9.81
N TRP A 142 -0.04 3.12 -11.01
CA TRP A 142 0.86 3.50 -12.10
C TRP A 142 0.67 4.95 -12.52
N ASP A 143 -0.58 5.37 -12.73
CA ASP A 143 -0.89 6.74 -13.15
C ASP A 143 -0.46 7.75 -12.08
N ALA A 144 -0.63 7.41 -10.79
CA ALA A 144 -0.13 8.22 -9.70
C ALA A 144 1.40 8.35 -9.72
N LEU A 145 2.14 7.25 -9.92
CA LEU A 145 3.60 7.28 -10.04
C LEU A 145 4.04 8.09 -11.25
N ALA A 146 3.41 7.89 -12.41
CA ALA A 146 3.70 8.64 -13.63
C ALA A 146 3.47 10.15 -13.43
N TRP A 147 2.39 10.53 -12.73
CA TRP A 147 2.13 11.92 -12.34
C TRP A 147 3.23 12.47 -11.42
N VAL A 148 3.64 11.74 -10.40
CA VAL A 148 4.73 12.17 -9.51
C VAL A 148 6.00 12.46 -10.30
N VAL A 149 6.44 11.53 -11.16
CA VAL A 149 7.69 11.70 -11.91
C VAL A 149 7.58 12.74 -13.03
N SER A 150 6.38 13.13 -13.47
CA SER A 150 6.20 14.22 -14.43
C SER A 150 6.72 15.56 -13.91
N HIS A 151 6.82 15.73 -12.60
CA HIS A 151 7.38 16.92 -11.94
C HIS A 151 8.93 16.97 -11.99
N ALA A 152 9.59 15.89 -12.40
CA ALA A 152 11.04 15.89 -12.64
C ALA A 152 11.45 16.63 -13.92
N ALA A 153 10.51 16.90 -14.82
CA ALA A 153 10.80 17.57 -16.09
C ALA A 153 11.12 19.06 -15.88
N PRO A 154 12.20 19.60 -16.49
CA PRO A 154 12.48 21.03 -16.44
C PRO A 154 11.33 21.85 -17.07
N GLY A 155 10.81 22.82 -16.34
CA GLY A 155 9.76 23.72 -16.82
C GLY A 155 8.34 23.14 -16.83
N ALA A 156 8.08 22.08 -16.08
CA ALA A 156 6.79 21.42 -15.96
C ALA A 156 5.74 22.27 -15.22
N ALA A 157 5.42 23.46 -15.71
CA ALA A 157 4.31 24.30 -15.23
C ALA A 157 3.01 23.98 -16.00
N ALA A 158 2.63 22.70 -16.07
CA ALA A 158 1.40 22.28 -16.73
C ALA A 158 0.21 22.27 -15.75
N ALA A 159 -1.03 22.19 -16.28
CA ALA A 159 -2.23 22.00 -15.45
C ALA A 159 -2.08 20.74 -14.58
N GLY A 160 -2.26 20.89 -13.25
CA GLY A 160 -2.01 19.81 -12.29
C GLY A 160 -0.65 19.85 -11.60
N PHE A 161 0.15 20.86 -11.84
CA PHE A 161 1.45 21.06 -11.20
C PHE A 161 1.35 21.14 -9.68
N GLU A 162 2.17 20.34 -8.98
CA GLU A 162 2.27 20.34 -7.52
C GLU A 162 3.60 20.98 -7.07
N PRO A 163 3.54 22.18 -6.45
CA PRO A 163 4.75 22.90 -6.05
C PRO A 163 5.65 22.11 -5.09
N TRP A 164 5.09 21.34 -4.17
CA TRP A 164 5.90 20.57 -3.23
C TRP A 164 6.79 19.53 -3.92
N LEU A 165 6.27 18.88 -4.96
CA LEU A 165 7.07 17.94 -5.75
C LEU A 165 8.13 18.67 -6.57
N ALA A 166 7.77 19.77 -7.23
CA ALA A 166 8.72 20.52 -8.05
C ALA A 166 9.84 21.18 -7.25
N ASP A 167 9.46 21.78 -6.12
CA ASP A 167 10.38 22.60 -5.33
C ASP A 167 11.21 21.78 -4.34
N HIS A 168 10.69 20.63 -3.85
CA HIS A 168 11.31 19.91 -2.74
C HIS A 168 11.68 18.45 -3.03
N ALA A 169 11.16 17.82 -4.10
CA ALA A 169 11.43 16.41 -4.38
C ALA A 169 12.83 16.17 -4.96
N ASP A 170 13.49 15.13 -4.44
CA ASP A 170 14.67 14.51 -5.04
C ASP A 170 14.26 13.24 -5.79
N PHE A 171 14.06 13.36 -7.08
CA PHE A 171 13.66 12.24 -7.93
C PHE A 171 14.78 11.19 -8.15
N ALA A 172 16.02 11.46 -7.73
CA ALA A 172 17.06 10.44 -7.68
C ALA A 172 16.89 9.51 -6.47
N ARG A 173 16.18 9.96 -5.43
CA ARG A 173 15.79 9.18 -4.26
C ARG A 173 14.27 8.96 -4.24
N LEU A 174 13.75 8.37 -5.32
CA LEU A 174 12.35 8.01 -5.48
C LEU A 174 12.12 6.60 -4.95
N TYR A 175 11.29 6.48 -3.93
CA TYR A 175 10.86 5.22 -3.36
C TYR A 175 9.39 4.98 -3.67
N ILE A 176 9.02 3.72 -3.86
CA ILE A 176 7.63 3.28 -3.85
C ILE A 176 7.45 2.26 -2.73
N GLY A 177 6.24 2.15 -2.19
CA GLY A 177 6.01 1.18 -1.13
C GLY A 177 4.54 1.03 -0.78
N GLY A 178 4.27 0.12 0.15
CA GLY A 178 2.94 -0.12 0.67
C GLY A 178 2.93 -1.23 1.70
N GLU A 179 1.78 -1.42 2.33
CA GLU A 179 1.55 -2.55 3.22
C GLU A 179 0.44 -3.45 2.69
N SER A 180 0.53 -4.75 2.97
CA SER A 180 -0.48 -5.75 2.59
C SER A 180 -0.78 -5.72 1.08
N ALA A 181 -2.01 -5.45 0.67
CA ALA A 181 -2.40 -5.24 -0.74
C ALA A 181 -1.61 -4.11 -1.40
N GLY A 182 -1.27 -3.05 -0.66
CA GLY A 182 -0.43 -1.96 -1.16
C GLY A 182 1.00 -2.39 -1.46
N ALA A 183 1.57 -3.32 -0.70
CA ALA A 183 2.88 -3.90 -1.00
C ALA A 183 2.82 -4.79 -2.25
N ASN A 184 1.73 -5.51 -2.46
CA ASN A 184 1.47 -6.23 -3.71
C ASN A 184 1.37 -5.25 -4.90
N ILE A 185 0.64 -4.14 -4.76
CA ILE A 185 0.57 -3.08 -5.77
C ILE A 185 1.98 -2.54 -6.07
N ALA A 186 2.76 -2.22 -5.04
CA ALA A 186 4.12 -1.68 -5.20
C ALA A 186 5.02 -2.65 -5.98
N HIS A 187 4.93 -3.98 -5.70
CA HIS A 187 5.61 -5.00 -6.49
C HIS A 187 5.24 -4.92 -7.98
N HIS A 188 3.95 -4.94 -8.31
CA HIS A 188 3.49 -4.93 -9.71
C HIS A 188 3.84 -3.64 -10.43
N VAL A 189 3.79 -2.50 -9.75
CA VAL A 189 4.26 -1.21 -10.30
C VAL A 189 5.76 -1.26 -10.58
N ALA A 190 6.59 -1.77 -9.66
CA ALA A 190 8.02 -1.92 -9.88
C ALA A 190 8.36 -2.87 -11.03
N MET A 191 7.62 -3.99 -11.16
CA MET A 191 7.78 -4.91 -12.29
C MET A 191 7.39 -4.25 -13.62
N ARG A 192 6.32 -3.45 -13.64
CA ARG A 192 5.91 -2.69 -14.82
C ARG A 192 6.94 -1.64 -15.21
N VAL A 193 7.55 -0.96 -14.23
CA VAL A 193 8.69 -0.04 -14.50
C VAL A 193 9.85 -0.77 -15.17
N GLY A 194 10.14 -2.00 -14.78
CA GLY A 194 11.17 -2.82 -15.43
C GLY A 194 10.86 -3.14 -16.89
N ALA A 195 9.59 -3.34 -17.21
CA ALA A 195 9.14 -3.66 -18.57
C ALA A 195 8.99 -2.44 -19.49
N GLU A 196 8.48 -1.32 -18.95
CA GLU A 196 8.05 -0.15 -19.74
C GLU A 196 8.93 1.10 -19.52
N GLY A 197 9.69 1.16 -18.42
CA GLY A 197 10.39 2.37 -17.97
C GLY A 197 9.44 3.40 -17.35
N LEU A 198 10.03 4.48 -16.83
CA LEU A 198 9.28 5.65 -16.34
C LEU A 198 9.50 6.85 -17.26
N PRO A 199 8.53 7.80 -17.30
CA PRO A 199 8.71 9.07 -18.00
C PRO A 199 10.00 9.79 -17.57
N HIS A 200 10.59 10.55 -18.49
CA HIS A 200 11.79 11.36 -18.27
C HIS A 200 13.04 10.58 -17.81
N GLY A 201 13.05 9.27 -17.96
CA GLY A 201 14.16 8.43 -17.51
C GLY A 201 14.27 8.32 -15.97
N ALA A 202 13.20 8.63 -15.24
CA ALA A 202 13.17 8.43 -13.80
C ALA A 202 13.33 6.95 -13.45
N ALA A 203 13.89 6.67 -12.27
CA ALA A 203 14.09 5.32 -11.79
C ALA A 203 13.61 5.18 -10.33
N ILE A 204 13.13 4.02 -9.97
CA ILE A 204 12.83 3.72 -8.57
C ILE A 204 14.16 3.41 -7.87
N HIS A 205 14.48 4.21 -6.85
CA HIS A 205 15.64 3.98 -6.00
C HIS A 205 15.44 2.79 -5.08
N GLY A 206 14.29 2.71 -4.41
CA GLY A 206 13.98 1.62 -3.50
C GLY A 206 12.51 1.25 -3.43
N LEU A 207 12.25 -0.01 -3.04
CA LEU A 207 10.93 -0.60 -2.84
C LEU A 207 10.75 -1.00 -1.38
N LEU A 208 9.76 -0.40 -0.71
CA LEU A 208 9.36 -0.72 0.66
C LEU A 208 8.16 -1.67 0.64
N MET A 209 8.30 -2.86 1.19
CA MET A 209 7.25 -3.86 1.26
C MET A 209 6.96 -4.21 2.72
N ILE A 210 5.79 -3.81 3.22
CA ILE A 210 5.37 -4.09 4.59
C ILE A 210 4.27 -5.15 4.56
N HIS A 211 4.51 -6.32 5.17
CA HIS A 211 3.53 -7.40 5.31
C HIS A 211 2.84 -7.78 3.97
N PRO A 212 3.56 -8.04 2.87
CA PRO A 212 2.99 -8.09 1.53
C PRO A 212 1.91 -9.17 1.39
N TYR A 213 0.79 -8.78 0.75
CA TYR A 213 -0.31 -9.69 0.45
C TYR A 213 0.03 -10.54 -0.77
N PHE A 214 0.72 -11.65 -0.51
CA PHE A 214 0.93 -12.73 -1.47
C PHE A 214 0.28 -14.01 -0.97
N LEU A 215 -0.24 -14.80 -1.89
CA LEU A 215 -0.84 -16.10 -1.65
C LEU A 215 -0.12 -17.18 -2.45
N GLY A 216 -0.62 -18.39 -2.41
CA GLY A 216 -0.18 -19.54 -3.16
C GLY A 216 -0.79 -20.81 -2.60
N THR A 217 -0.94 -21.85 -3.44
CA THR A 217 -1.48 -23.16 -3.04
C THR A 217 -0.48 -24.00 -2.25
N ASP A 218 0.82 -23.74 -2.41
CA ASP A 218 1.85 -24.38 -1.59
C ASP A 218 1.69 -23.96 -0.13
N LYS A 219 1.52 -24.94 0.76
CA LYS A 219 1.37 -24.69 2.19
C LYS A 219 2.70 -24.20 2.77
N VAL A 220 2.62 -23.12 3.58
CA VAL A 220 3.75 -22.60 4.37
C VAL A 220 3.40 -22.65 5.86
N ALA A 221 4.42 -22.61 6.73
CA ALA A 221 4.21 -22.77 8.17
C ALA A 221 3.36 -21.68 8.79
N SER A 222 3.43 -20.44 8.27
CA SER A 222 2.60 -19.33 8.75
C SER A 222 1.10 -19.51 8.45
N ASP A 223 0.70 -20.36 7.50
CA ASP A 223 -0.72 -20.67 7.25
C ASP A 223 -1.40 -21.31 8.47
N ASP A 224 -0.64 -22.00 9.32
CA ASP A 224 -1.12 -22.66 10.53
C ASP A 224 -1.22 -21.71 11.75
N LEU A 225 -0.73 -20.47 11.66
CA LEU A 225 -0.87 -19.47 12.73
C LEU A 225 -2.33 -19.05 12.94
N ASP A 226 -3.06 -18.85 11.84
CA ASP A 226 -4.49 -18.58 11.82
C ASP A 226 -5.10 -19.10 10.51
N PRO A 227 -5.53 -20.38 10.46
CA PRO A 227 -6.11 -20.95 9.26
C PRO A 227 -7.40 -20.25 8.79
N ALA A 228 -8.16 -19.66 9.72
CA ALA A 228 -9.39 -18.94 9.38
C ALA A 228 -9.08 -17.60 8.67
N ALA A 229 -8.09 -16.85 9.18
CA ALA A 229 -7.62 -15.65 8.52
C ALA A 229 -7.01 -15.98 7.15
N ARG A 230 -6.26 -17.08 7.02
CA ARG A 230 -5.70 -17.54 5.75
C ARG A 230 -6.76 -17.83 4.71
N GLU A 231 -7.82 -18.56 5.08
CA GLU A 231 -8.95 -18.85 4.18
C GLU A 231 -9.75 -17.58 3.84
N SER A 232 -9.93 -16.68 4.80
CA SER A 232 -10.56 -15.38 4.55
C SER A 232 -9.81 -14.56 3.50
N LEU A 233 -8.48 -14.52 3.56
CA LEU A 233 -7.64 -13.84 2.56
C LEU A 233 -7.78 -14.48 1.17
N ALA A 234 -7.79 -15.82 1.08
CA ALA A 234 -7.98 -16.51 -0.19
C ALA A 234 -9.37 -16.25 -0.80
N SER A 235 -10.40 -16.25 0.04
CA SER A 235 -11.77 -15.93 -0.37
C SER A 235 -11.90 -14.47 -0.80
N LEU A 236 -11.27 -13.54 -0.07
CA LEU A 236 -11.23 -12.12 -0.41
C LEU A 236 -10.60 -11.91 -1.79
N TRP A 237 -9.47 -12.56 -2.06
CA TRP A 237 -8.81 -12.43 -3.36
C TRP A 237 -9.74 -12.79 -4.52
N ARG A 238 -10.50 -13.89 -4.42
CA ARG A 238 -11.45 -14.32 -5.47
C ARG A 238 -12.57 -13.29 -5.73
N VAL A 239 -12.99 -12.57 -4.70
CA VAL A 239 -14.00 -11.50 -4.83
C VAL A 239 -13.40 -10.23 -5.43
N MET A 240 -12.16 -9.87 -5.03
CA MET A 240 -11.48 -8.65 -5.50
C MET A 240 -10.95 -8.78 -6.93
N CYS A 241 -10.62 -10.00 -7.36
CA CYS A 241 -10.15 -10.31 -8.70
C CYS A 241 -11.04 -11.40 -9.35
N PRO A 242 -12.23 -11.06 -9.87
CA PRO A 242 -13.17 -12.06 -10.43
C PRO A 242 -12.62 -12.83 -11.63
N THR A 243 -11.57 -12.33 -12.27
CA THR A 243 -10.89 -12.98 -13.42
C THR A 243 -9.75 -13.89 -12.99
N THR A 244 -9.49 -14.00 -11.69
CA THR A 244 -8.35 -14.77 -11.16
C THR A 244 -8.43 -16.26 -11.48
N THR A 245 -7.28 -16.87 -11.68
CA THR A 245 -7.13 -18.33 -11.79
C THR A 245 -7.01 -19.02 -10.42
N GLY A 246 -7.10 -18.26 -9.32
CA GLY A 246 -7.01 -18.74 -7.96
C GLY A 246 -5.78 -18.17 -7.24
N GLU A 247 -5.30 -18.88 -6.23
CA GLU A 247 -4.19 -18.42 -5.40
C GLU A 247 -2.82 -18.52 -6.09
N ASP A 248 -2.72 -19.27 -7.19
CA ASP A 248 -1.55 -19.33 -8.06
C ASP A 248 -1.68 -18.41 -9.29
N ASP A 249 -2.56 -17.40 -9.20
CA ASP A 249 -2.60 -16.32 -10.18
C ASP A 249 -1.34 -15.45 -10.04
N PRO A 250 -0.65 -15.09 -11.15
CA PRO A 250 0.53 -14.23 -11.11
C PRO A 250 0.34 -12.88 -10.41
N LEU A 251 -0.89 -12.37 -10.32
CA LEU A 251 -1.19 -11.12 -9.63
C LEU A 251 -1.12 -11.24 -8.11
N ILE A 252 -1.27 -12.45 -7.55
CA ILE A 252 -1.19 -12.67 -6.10
C ILE A 252 -0.04 -13.61 -5.70
N ASN A 253 0.46 -14.42 -6.63
CA ASN A 253 1.60 -15.30 -6.42
C ASN A 253 2.73 -14.97 -7.42
N PRO A 254 3.73 -14.17 -7.02
CA PRO A 254 4.81 -13.75 -7.90
C PRO A 254 5.81 -14.87 -8.24
N PHE A 255 5.53 -16.11 -7.82
CA PHE A 255 6.46 -17.23 -7.95
C PHE A 255 6.02 -18.32 -8.94
N VAL A 256 4.83 -18.17 -9.49
CA VAL A 256 4.26 -19.17 -10.41
C VAL A 256 4.80 -19.03 -11.83
N ALA A 257 4.64 -20.08 -12.59
CA ALA A 257 4.92 -20.05 -14.02
C ALA A 257 4.03 -19.00 -14.70
N GLY A 258 4.62 -18.10 -15.48
CA GLY A 258 3.94 -16.99 -16.13
C GLY A 258 4.03 -15.66 -15.37
N ALA A 259 4.41 -15.65 -14.08
CA ALA A 259 4.81 -14.42 -13.42
C ALA A 259 6.17 -13.93 -13.97
N PRO A 260 6.38 -12.61 -14.13
CA PRO A 260 7.70 -12.08 -14.46
C PRO A 260 8.72 -12.47 -13.39
N GLY A 261 9.94 -12.82 -13.82
CA GLY A 261 11.02 -13.16 -12.87
C GLY A 261 11.41 -11.98 -12.00
N LEU A 262 11.74 -12.23 -10.73
CA LEU A 262 12.12 -11.17 -9.78
C LEU A 262 13.42 -10.44 -10.19
N ASP A 263 14.21 -10.98 -11.09
CA ASP A 263 15.37 -10.32 -11.69
C ASP A 263 15.00 -9.13 -12.60
N ALA A 264 13.73 -9.00 -12.98
CA ALA A 264 13.20 -7.84 -13.70
C ALA A 264 12.72 -6.69 -12.78
N LEU A 265 12.84 -6.84 -11.45
CA LEU A 265 12.40 -5.81 -10.49
C LEU A 265 13.22 -4.51 -10.67
N ALA A 266 12.55 -3.42 -11.00
CA ALA A 266 13.19 -2.17 -11.38
C ALA A 266 13.43 -1.23 -10.19
N CYS A 267 14.24 -1.69 -9.25
CA CYS A 267 14.76 -0.84 -8.17
C CYS A 267 16.14 -1.34 -7.75
N GLY A 268 16.92 -0.46 -7.13
CA GLY A 268 18.25 -0.80 -6.61
C GLY A 268 18.23 -1.38 -5.20
N ARG A 269 17.15 -1.17 -4.45
CA ARG A 269 17.06 -1.57 -3.04
C ARG A 269 15.67 -2.06 -2.68
N VAL A 270 15.57 -3.03 -1.78
CA VAL A 270 14.31 -3.54 -1.23
C VAL A 270 14.42 -3.64 0.28
N LEU A 271 13.45 -3.08 0.99
CA LEU A 271 13.23 -3.36 2.40
C LEU A 271 11.92 -4.15 2.57
N MET A 272 12.05 -5.35 3.16
CA MET A 272 10.93 -6.20 3.52
C MET A 272 10.69 -6.13 5.04
N CYS A 273 9.49 -5.72 5.46
CA CYS A 273 9.06 -5.78 6.85
C CYS A 273 7.99 -6.87 7.02
N ILE A 274 8.17 -7.77 8.00
CA ILE A 274 7.22 -8.87 8.28
C ILE A 274 6.97 -8.99 9.78
N GLY A 275 5.82 -9.52 10.17
CA GLY A 275 5.49 -9.84 11.56
C GLY A 275 5.64 -11.33 11.85
N GLU A 276 6.18 -11.70 13.01
CA GLU A 276 6.36 -13.12 13.39
C GLU A 276 5.03 -13.86 13.47
N GLY A 277 3.96 -13.20 13.94
CA GLY A 277 2.60 -13.74 14.07
C GLY A 277 1.71 -13.51 12.85
N ASP A 278 2.24 -13.02 11.73
CA ASP A 278 1.47 -12.77 10.52
C ASP A 278 1.33 -14.03 9.65
N VAL A 279 0.11 -14.35 9.23
CA VAL A 279 -0.17 -15.49 8.32
C VAL A 279 0.49 -15.32 6.95
N LEU A 280 0.83 -14.10 6.55
CA LEU A 280 1.53 -13.79 5.30
C LEU A 280 3.06 -13.79 5.44
N ARG A 281 3.58 -13.97 6.65
CA ARG A 281 5.01 -13.90 6.99
C ARG A 281 5.89 -14.73 6.06
N ASP A 282 5.59 -16.01 5.91
CA ASP A 282 6.48 -16.93 5.19
C ASP A 282 6.48 -16.67 3.68
N ARG A 283 5.39 -16.10 3.14
CA ARG A 283 5.35 -15.67 1.74
C ARG A 283 6.18 -14.40 1.52
N GLY A 284 6.14 -13.46 2.47
CA GLY A 284 7.03 -12.30 2.47
C GLY A 284 8.51 -12.72 2.57
N ARG A 285 8.83 -13.66 3.46
CA ARG A 285 10.19 -14.23 3.57
C ARG A 285 10.62 -14.94 2.30
N ALA A 286 9.75 -15.76 1.72
CA ALA A 286 10.05 -16.45 0.46
C ALA A 286 10.31 -15.47 -0.70
N TYR A 287 9.61 -14.32 -0.72
CA TYR A 287 9.89 -13.27 -1.70
C TYR A 287 11.32 -12.72 -1.52
N TYR A 288 11.69 -12.35 -0.29
CA TYR A 288 13.03 -11.88 0.03
C TYR A 288 14.11 -12.89 -0.35
N ASP A 289 13.96 -14.16 0.04
CA ASP A 289 14.93 -15.21 -0.22
C ASP A 289 15.10 -15.48 -1.73
N ARG A 290 13.98 -15.52 -2.47
CA ARG A 290 14.00 -15.73 -3.93
C ARG A 290 14.56 -14.53 -4.67
N LEU A 291 14.28 -13.31 -4.23
CA LEU A 291 14.85 -12.09 -4.80
C LEU A 291 16.38 -12.11 -4.68
N ARG A 292 16.89 -12.42 -3.51
CA ARG A 292 18.33 -12.54 -3.27
C ARG A 292 19.01 -13.69 -4.03
N ALA A 293 18.28 -14.76 -4.27
CA ALA A 293 18.76 -15.89 -5.05
C ALA A 293 18.66 -15.68 -6.58
N SER A 294 17.92 -14.65 -7.02
CA SER A 294 17.75 -14.31 -8.43
C SER A 294 18.98 -13.61 -9.01
N ARG A 295 18.91 -13.21 -10.29
CA ARG A 295 19.94 -12.38 -10.93
C ARG A 295 19.75 -10.88 -10.69
N TRP A 296 18.78 -10.49 -9.87
CA TRP A 296 18.60 -9.09 -9.47
C TRP A 296 19.86 -8.60 -8.75
N SER A 297 20.38 -7.44 -9.16
CA SER A 297 21.69 -6.95 -8.72
C SER A 297 21.62 -5.92 -7.57
N GLY A 298 20.42 -5.66 -7.03
CA GLY A 298 20.23 -4.71 -5.95
C GLY A 298 20.51 -5.28 -4.55
N GLU A 299 20.28 -4.46 -3.55
CA GLU A 299 20.42 -4.80 -2.12
C GLU A 299 19.03 -5.05 -1.51
N ALA A 300 18.88 -6.17 -0.82
CA ALA A 300 17.64 -6.49 -0.10
C ALA A 300 17.91 -6.73 1.38
N ASP A 301 17.11 -6.07 2.20
CA ASP A 301 17.09 -6.23 3.66
C ASP A 301 15.72 -6.73 4.10
N ILE A 302 15.70 -7.48 5.20
CA ILE A 302 14.47 -7.95 5.83
C ILE A 302 14.51 -7.65 7.33
N TRP A 303 13.43 -7.04 7.82
CA TRP A 303 13.20 -6.81 9.23
C TRP A 303 11.96 -7.58 9.70
N GLN A 304 12.05 -8.25 10.86
CA GLN A 304 10.94 -9.02 11.40
C GLN A 304 10.59 -8.57 12.81
N ALA A 305 9.31 -8.20 13.02
CA ALA A 305 8.77 -7.83 14.32
C ALA A 305 8.49 -9.08 15.17
N PRO A 306 9.16 -9.24 16.33
CA PRO A 306 8.88 -10.36 17.23
C PRO A 306 7.44 -10.32 17.78
N GLY A 307 6.74 -11.43 17.73
CA GLY A 307 5.41 -11.61 18.32
C GLY A 307 4.28 -10.77 17.69
N LYS A 308 4.55 -9.99 16.64
CA LYS A 308 3.56 -9.07 16.04
C LYS A 308 2.85 -9.71 14.84
N GLY A 309 1.56 -9.39 14.71
CA GLY A 309 0.70 -9.82 13.63
C GLY A 309 0.68 -8.86 12.43
N HIS A 310 -0.28 -9.09 11.53
CA HIS A 310 -0.45 -8.31 10.31
C HIS A 310 -0.74 -6.84 10.60
N THR A 311 -0.02 -5.92 9.94
CA THR A 311 -0.17 -4.45 10.02
C THR A 311 -0.18 -3.87 11.43
N PHE A 312 0.48 -4.51 12.38
CA PHE A 312 0.54 -4.09 13.78
C PHE A 312 0.98 -2.63 13.95
N HIS A 313 1.88 -2.13 13.11
CA HIS A 313 2.39 -0.76 13.15
C HIS A 313 1.30 0.31 12.94
N LEU A 314 0.19 -0.04 12.28
CA LEU A 314 -0.99 0.83 12.12
C LEU A 314 -1.98 0.68 13.28
N LEU A 315 -2.06 -0.52 13.86
CA LEU A 315 -3.01 -0.85 14.92
C LEU A 315 -2.49 -0.49 16.31
N GLU A 316 -1.18 -0.63 16.53
CA GLU A 316 -0.48 -0.38 17.79
C GLU A 316 0.74 0.56 17.57
N PRO A 317 0.55 1.77 17.00
CA PRO A 317 1.65 2.60 16.50
C PRO A 317 2.67 3.04 17.57
N CYS A 318 2.30 2.93 18.86
CA CYS A 318 3.16 3.30 19.96
C CYS A 318 3.88 2.10 20.60
N CYS A 319 3.72 0.86 20.09
CA CYS A 319 4.46 -0.27 20.63
C CYS A 319 5.94 -0.21 20.21
N GLU A 320 6.81 -0.86 20.98
CA GLU A 320 8.27 -0.82 20.75
C GLU A 320 8.64 -1.32 19.35
N GLU A 321 7.98 -2.34 18.86
CA GLU A 321 8.23 -2.92 17.54
C GLU A 321 7.79 -1.99 16.39
N ALA A 322 6.67 -1.25 16.55
CA ALA A 322 6.24 -0.26 15.58
C ALA A 322 7.24 0.90 15.47
N VAL A 323 7.66 1.42 16.62
CA VAL A 323 8.71 2.47 16.68
C VAL A 323 10.04 1.98 16.11
N ALA A 324 10.40 0.71 16.34
CA ALA A 324 11.61 0.12 15.77
C ALA A 324 11.49 -0.05 14.24
N GLN A 325 10.34 -0.54 13.74
CA GLN A 325 10.07 -0.63 12.31
C GLN A 325 10.16 0.72 11.62
N ASP A 326 9.56 1.77 12.18
CA ASP A 326 9.56 3.11 11.61
C ASP A 326 10.99 3.68 11.52
N LYS A 327 11.86 3.39 12.49
CA LYS A 327 13.28 3.78 12.41
C LYS A 327 14.01 3.06 11.29
N VAL A 328 13.80 1.75 11.12
CA VAL A 328 14.39 0.97 10.01
C VAL A 328 13.90 1.50 8.67
N ILE A 329 12.60 1.83 8.55
CA ILE A 329 12.04 2.45 7.35
C ILE A 329 12.67 3.84 7.11
N ALA A 330 12.79 4.68 8.14
CA ALA A 330 13.40 5.99 8.01
C ALA A 330 14.88 5.90 7.58
N GLU A 331 15.64 4.95 8.12
CA GLU A 331 17.01 4.66 7.68
C GLU A 331 17.03 4.25 6.20
N PHE A 332 16.17 3.33 5.78
CA PHE A 332 16.07 2.87 4.38
C PHE A 332 15.77 4.03 3.42
N LEU A 333 14.88 4.95 3.78
CA LEU A 333 14.48 6.09 2.95
C LEU A 333 15.56 7.19 2.87
N ASN A 334 16.61 7.14 3.69
CA ASN A 334 17.68 8.13 3.73
C ASN A 334 19.02 7.60 3.17
N HIS A 335 19.06 6.39 2.69
CA HIS A 335 20.19 5.81 1.98
C HIS A 335 20.01 5.96 0.49
#